data_930d0c12e13e9366ef16a2fe4cebe21f
#
_entry.id   930d0c12e13e9366ef16a2fe4cebe21f
#
_cell.length_a   1.000
_cell.length_b   1.000
_cell.length_c   1.000
_cell.angle_alpha   90.00
_cell.angle_beta   90.00
_cell.angle_gamma   90.00
#
_symmetry.space_group_name_H-M   'P 1'
#
loop_
_entity.id
_entity.type
_entity.pdbx_description
1 polymer ?
#
loop_
_entity_poly.entity_id
_entity_poly.type
_entity_poly.pdbx_seq_one_letter_code
_entity_poly.pdbx_strand_id
1 'polypeptide(L)'
;MTLSPTSIQALANLKIETLNPMQEASIDAWKEGKDLILLSPTGSGKTLAYLLPLLESLNPEVKGVQAVVLVPSRELALQIDQVFKSMNTPYKVMSCYGGRPAMEEHRTMKGIQPSIIIGTPGRMNDHLSKQNFDASTVKTLVIDEFDKCLEFGFQEEMATVIGQLPKLERRFLLSATDSEEIPQFTGLNFTTKLSFLNEEEPISERIHIYKVISPIKDKLETLYKLLCTLGSQSTLVFCNHRESVERVGKYLQSQKFPCGVFHGGMEQEDRERSLYKFRNGSCHVLISTDLAARGLDIPDIQNIVHYHMPIQEDGYVHRNGRTARWEAEGNSYIILHGEEVLPTYIQEEPETFVLPENTPKPSQPEFVTLYIGKGKKDKINKIDIVGFLFKKGNLNKDEVGRIDVKDHYSFAAISRKKVKQTLNLIRNEKIKGVKTIIEEAK
;
A
#
# COMPACT_ATOMS: atom_id res chain seq x y z
N MET A 1 25.63 2.07 18.92
CA MET A 1 24.24 2.59 18.79
C MET A 1 23.40 2.15 19.98
N THR A 2 22.85 3.07 20.80
CA THR A 2 22.02 2.69 21.96
C THR A 2 20.60 3.18 21.69
N LEU A 3 19.70 2.24 21.36
CA LEU A 3 18.27 2.48 21.27
C LEU A 3 17.64 2.41 22.66
N SER A 4 16.52 3.09 22.84
CA SER A 4 15.73 2.99 24.09
C SER A 4 15.16 1.58 24.27
N PRO A 5 14.85 1.16 25.49
CA PRO A 5 14.17 -0.13 25.73
C PRO A 5 12.87 -0.27 24.94
N THR A 6 12.16 0.85 24.72
CA THR A 6 10.92 0.88 23.93
C THR A 6 11.18 0.54 22.48
N SER A 7 12.23 1.11 21.86
CA SER A 7 12.61 0.82 20.47
C SER A 7 13.15 -0.61 20.30
N ILE A 8 13.92 -1.10 21.25
CA ILE A 8 14.40 -2.51 21.23
C ILE A 8 13.20 -3.46 21.28
N GLN A 9 12.24 -3.22 22.18
CA GLN A 9 11.03 -4.03 22.25
C GLN A 9 10.18 -3.94 20.98
N ALA A 10 10.10 -2.75 20.36
CA ALA A 10 9.39 -2.55 19.10
C ALA A 10 9.99 -3.38 17.96
N LEU A 11 11.33 -3.44 17.84
CA LEU A 11 12.04 -4.28 16.86
C LEU A 11 11.76 -5.76 17.10
N ALA A 12 11.82 -6.21 18.35
CA ALA A 12 11.51 -7.59 18.72
C ALA A 12 10.07 -7.98 18.34
N ASN A 13 9.09 -7.09 18.57
CA ASN A 13 7.70 -7.30 18.20
C ASN A 13 7.51 -7.40 16.67
N LEU A 14 8.32 -6.69 15.89
CA LEU A 14 8.36 -6.75 14.43
C LEU A 14 9.19 -7.93 13.90
N LYS A 15 9.86 -8.68 14.79
CA LYS A 15 10.78 -9.78 14.44
C LYS A 15 11.97 -9.32 13.59
N ILE A 16 12.47 -8.13 13.86
CA ILE A 16 13.64 -7.55 13.19
C ILE A 16 14.83 -7.70 14.14
N GLU A 17 15.81 -8.46 13.72
CA GLU A 17 17.02 -8.75 14.51
C GLU A 17 18.13 -7.73 14.26
N THR A 18 18.24 -7.24 13.01
CA THR A 18 19.26 -6.29 12.59
C THR A 18 18.66 -5.18 11.76
N LEU A 19 19.14 -3.97 11.94
CA LEU A 19 18.84 -2.82 11.09
C LEU A 19 19.76 -2.83 9.86
N ASN A 20 19.25 -2.33 8.74
CA ASN A 20 20.08 -2.11 7.59
C ASN A 20 20.87 -0.77 7.71
N PRO A 21 21.93 -0.57 6.87
CA PRO A 21 22.79 0.63 6.96
C PRO A 21 22.02 1.94 6.86
N MET A 22 20.97 2.02 6.04
CA MET A 22 20.13 3.20 5.88
C MET A 22 19.36 3.52 7.18
N GLN A 23 18.81 2.51 7.84
CA GLN A 23 18.07 2.67 9.08
C GLN A 23 19.01 3.13 10.22
N GLU A 24 20.21 2.56 10.31
CA GLU A 24 21.23 2.97 11.28
C GLU A 24 21.67 4.41 11.05
N ALA A 25 22.02 4.76 9.81
CA ALA A 25 22.42 6.11 9.45
C ALA A 25 21.33 7.15 9.74
N SER A 26 20.06 6.79 9.49
CA SER A 26 18.92 7.67 9.79
C SER A 26 18.77 7.95 11.28
N ILE A 27 18.95 6.94 12.13
CA ILE A 27 18.86 7.11 13.59
C ILE A 27 20.02 7.96 14.09
N ASP A 28 21.22 7.76 13.59
CA ASP A 28 22.40 8.52 14.02
C ASP A 28 22.32 9.98 13.57
N ALA A 29 21.93 10.24 12.31
CA ALA A 29 21.71 11.59 11.80
C ALA A 29 20.58 12.32 12.56
N TRP A 30 19.51 11.61 12.96
CA TRP A 30 18.45 12.20 13.76
C TRP A 30 18.92 12.71 15.11
N LYS A 31 19.86 12.03 15.77
CA LYS A 31 20.44 12.44 17.06
C LYS A 31 21.23 13.75 16.98
N GLU A 32 21.75 14.11 15.82
CA GLU A 32 22.47 15.38 15.61
C GLU A 32 21.55 16.62 15.73
N GLY A 33 20.24 16.44 15.80
CA GLY A 33 19.30 17.54 16.00
C GLY A 33 18.95 18.32 14.73
N LYS A 34 19.32 17.84 13.54
CA LYS A 34 19.08 18.48 12.23
C LYS A 34 17.82 17.96 11.57
N ASP A 35 17.31 18.71 10.60
CA ASP A 35 16.33 18.18 9.65
C ASP A 35 16.99 17.12 8.78
N LEU A 36 16.22 16.13 8.32
CA LEU A 36 16.76 14.99 7.59
C LEU A 36 16.06 14.80 6.24
N ILE A 37 16.85 14.58 5.21
CA ILE A 37 16.39 14.13 3.90
C ILE A 37 16.97 12.75 3.68
N LEU A 38 16.10 11.77 3.43
CA LEU A 38 16.48 10.40 3.12
C LEU A 38 16.05 10.04 1.72
N LEU A 39 17.03 9.76 0.87
CA LEU A 39 16.83 9.27 -0.47
C LEU A 39 17.12 7.78 -0.51
N SER A 40 16.13 6.98 -0.88
CA SER A 40 16.27 5.52 -0.95
C SER A 40 15.18 4.90 -1.82
N PRO A 41 15.46 3.79 -2.53
CA PRO A 41 14.49 3.12 -3.37
C PRO A 41 13.23 2.67 -2.63
N THR A 42 12.15 2.40 -3.38
CA THR A 42 10.93 1.84 -2.80
C THR A 42 11.21 0.41 -2.33
N GLY A 43 10.76 0.07 -1.09
CA GLY A 43 10.95 -1.27 -0.53
C GLY A 43 12.20 -1.45 0.33
N SER A 44 13.08 -0.46 0.42
CA SER A 44 14.32 -0.50 1.21
C SER A 44 14.14 -0.47 2.74
N GLY A 45 12.91 -0.34 3.24
CA GLY A 45 12.64 -0.26 4.67
C GLY A 45 12.59 1.16 5.24
N LYS A 46 12.36 2.19 4.40
CA LYS A 46 12.22 3.61 4.79
C LYS A 46 11.28 3.85 5.98
N THR A 47 10.19 3.09 6.06
CA THR A 47 9.22 3.25 7.15
C THR A 47 9.85 3.10 8.54
N LEU A 48 10.72 2.12 8.73
CA LEU A 48 11.45 1.99 10.00
C LEU A 48 12.54 3.04 10.17
N ALA A 49 13.17 3.48 9.08
CA ALA A 49 14.21 4.49 9.12
C ALA A 49 13.75 5.82 9.73
N TYR A 50 12.44 6.14 9.68
CA TYR A 50 11.90 7.30 10.36
C TYR A 50 11.02 6.96 11.59
N LEU A 51 10.33 5.82 11.64
CA LEU A 51 9.51 5.47 12.80
C LEU A 51 10.33 5.23 14.06
N LEU A 52 11.54 4.66 13.93
CA LEU A 52 12.44 4.46 15.07
C LEU A 52 12.95 5.79 15.66
N PRO A 53 13.57 6.70 14.87
CA PRO A 53 13.95 8.02 15.38
C PRO A 53 12.75 8.83 15.89
N LEU A 54 11.59 8.72 15.24
CA LEU A 54 10.38 9.34 15.71
C LEU A 54 9.98 8.81 17.09
N LEU A 55 10.00 7.49 17.30
CA LEU A 55 9.69 6.85 18.57
C LEU A 55 10.64 7.31 19.69
N GLU A 56 11.95 7.46 19.39
CA GLU A 56 12.94 7.98 20.33
C GLU A 56 12.70 9.45 20.72
N SER A 57 12.01 10.22 19.89
CA SER A 57 11.71 11.64 20.14
C SER A 57 10.38 11.88 20.88
N LEU A 58 9.54 10.88 21.04
CA LEU A 58 8.26 11.01 21.73
C LEU A 58 8.45 11.09 23.25
N ASN A 59 7.75 12.03 23.88
CA ASN A 59 7.75 12.20 25.32
C ASN A 59 6.45 11.64 25.93
N PRO A 60 6.51 10.63 26.83
CA PRO A 60 5.31 10.04 27.44
C PRO A 60 4.52 11.00 28.34
N GLU A 61 5.16 12.08 28.86
CA GLU A 61 4.51 13.09 29.70
C GLU A 61 3.64 14.06 28.89
N VAL A 62 3.87 14.17 27.58
CA VAL A 62 3.11 15.07 26.71
C VAL A 62 1.83 14.39 26.24
N LYS A 63 0.68 14.96 26.65
CA LYS A 63 -0.63 14.55 26.16
C LYS A 63 -0.95 15.28 24.86
N GLY A 64 -1.29 14.52 23.83
CA GLY A 64 -1.65 15.08 22.52
C GLY A 64 -0.73 14.65 21.40
N VAL A 65 -0.93 15.26 20.24
CA VAL A 65 -0.22 14.91 19.00
C VAL A 65 1.17 15.54 19.01
N GLN A 66 2.21 14.72 19.02
CA GLN A 66 3.61 15.17 19.04
C GLN A 66 4.25 15.09 17.65
N ALA A 67 3.70 14.25 16.78
CA ALA A 67 4.20 14.12 15.42
C ALA A 67 3.09 13.95 14.39
N VAL A 68 3.34 14.49 13.20
CA VAL A 68 2.49 14.33 12.02
C VAL A 68 3.31 13.66 10.93
N VAL A 69 2.75 12.64 10.30
CA VAL A 69 3.30 11.97 9.13
C VAL A 69 2.37 12.23 7.94
N LEU A 70 2.86 12.95 6.94
CA LEU A 70 2.15 13.18 5.69
C LEU A 70 2.53 12.11 4.66
N VAL A 71 1.52 11.63 3.94
CA VAL A 71 1.66 10.60 2.90
C VAL A 71 0.76 10.89 1.72
N PRO A 72 1.13 10.52 0.48
CA PRO A 72 0.35 10.84 -0.71
C PRO A 72 -0.94 10.01 -0.85
N SER A 73 -1.06 8.88 -0.14
CA SER A 73 -2.17 7.95 -0.32
C SER A 73 -2.75 7.43 0.98
N ARG A 74 -4.04 7.05 0.93
CA ARG A 74 -4.77 6.41 2.05
C ARG A 74 -4.16 5.08 2.44
N GLU A 75 -3.75 4.33 1.42
CA GLU A 75 -3.19 2.99 1.56
C GLU A 75 -1.87 3.04 2.31
N LEU A 76 -1.01 4.00 1.98
CA LEU A 76 0.26 4.20 2.68
C LEU A 76 0.02 4.65 4.13
N ALA A 77 -0.96 5.54 4.38
CA ALA A 77 -1.34 5.92 5.74
C ALA A 77 -1.75 4.70 6.58
N LEU A 78 -2.58 3.82 6.02
CA LEU A 78 -3.03 2.59 6.70
C LEU A 78 -1.88 1.60 6.92
N GLN A 79 -0.96 1.49 5.97
CA GLN A 79 0.20 0.62 6.08
C GLN A 79 1.12 1.05 7.22
N ILE A 80 1.46 2.35 7.29
CA ILE A 80 2.32 2.88 8.33
C ILE A 80 1.63 2.77 9.71
N ASP A 81 0.34 3.07 9.79
CA ASP A 81 -0.48 2.88 11.00
C ASP A 81 -0.41 1.42 11.50
N GLN A 82 -0.50 0.46 10.59
CA GLN A 82 -0.40 -0.96 10.94
C GLN A 82 1.00 -1.34 11.40
N VAL A 83 2.05 -0.85 10.75
CA VAL A 83 3.44 -1.08 11.17
C VAL A 83 3.65 -0.53 12.58
N PHE A 84 3.26 0.74 12.84
CA PHE A 84 3.41 1.35 14.16
C PHE A 84 2.62 0.60 15.24
N LYS A 85 1.40 0.18 14.97
CA LYS A 85 0.61 -0.66 15.89
C LYS A 85 1.27 -2.01 16.18
N SER A 86 1.92 -2.60 15.17
CA SER A 86 2.65 -3.87 15.33
C SER A 86 3.91 -3.73 16.18
N MET A 87 4.48 -2.53 16.28
CA MET A 87 5.57 -2.21 17.20
C MET A 87 5.15 -2.35 18.68
N ASN A 88 3.84 -2.30 18.96
CA ASN A 88 3.24 -2.46 20.30
C ASN A 88 3.87 -1.56 21.35
N THR A 89 3.99 -0.29 21.03
CA THR A 89 4.55 0.76 21.91
C THR A 89 3.48 1.33 22.85
N PRO A 90 3.86 2.07 23.94
CA PRO A 90 2.89 2.79 24.78
C PRO A 90 2.19 3.95 24.08
N TYR A 91 2.72 4.42 22.95
CA TYR A 91 2.16 5.53 22.18
C TYR A 91 1.04 5.09 21.26
N LYS A 92 0.08 5.96 21.05
CA LYS A 92 -1.06 5.70 20.19
C LYS A 92 -0.91 6.40 18.86
N VAL A 93 -1.31 5.74 17.80
CA VAL A 93 -1.31 6.27 16.43
C VAL A 93 -2.71 6.26 15.85
N MET A 94 -2.99 7.23 14.99
CA MET A 94 -4.24 7.29 14.24
C MET A 94 -3.96 7.68 12.79
N SER A 95 -4.60 6.98 11.85
CA SER A 95 -4.60 7.34 10.43
C SER A 95 -5.80 8.21 10.08
N CYS A 96 -5.55 9.32 9.33
CA CYS A 96 -6.54 10.30 8.89
C CYS A 96 -6.46 10.49 7.37
N TYR A 97 -7.51 10.13 6.63
CA TYR A 97 -7.51 10.20 5.16
C TYR A 97 -8.90 10.41 4.59
N GLY A 98 -8.98 10.93 3.35
CA GLY A 98 -10.23 11.19 2.67
C GLY A 98 -11.04 9.90 2.37
N GLY A 99 -12.37 10.04 2.14
CA GLY A 99 -13.28 8.92 1.86
C GLY A 99 -13.98 8.33 3.07
N ARG A 100 -13.77 8.94 4.25
CA ARG A 100 -14.54 8.66 5.49
C ARG A 100 -15.16 9.94 6.01
N PRO A 101 -16.29 9.89 6.74
CA PRO A 101 -16.86 11.07 7.40
C PRO A 101 -15.86 11.66 8.40
N ALA A 102 -15.49 12.94 8.23
CA ALA A 102 -14.53 13.62 9.11
C ALA A 102 -14.98 13.64 10.59
N MET A 103 -16.29 13.67 10.84
CA MET A 103 -16.86 13.61 12.20
C MET A 103 -16.56 12.30 12.92
N GLU A 104 -16.48 11.17 12.22
CA GLU A 104 -16.11 9.90 12.85
C GLU A 104 -14.64 9.90 13.25
N GLU A 105 -13.76 10.42 12.38
CA GLU A 105 -12.34 10.58 12.70
C GLU A 105 -12.15 11.50 13.90
N HIS A 106 -12.85 12.62 13.95
CA HIS A 106 -12.79 13.54 15.08
C HIS A 106 -13.22 12.90 16.41
N ARG A 107 -14.33 12.16 16.42
CA ARG A 107 -14.77 11.40 17.61
C ARG A 107 -13.74 10.37 18.03
N THR A 108 -13.19 9.65 17.07
CA THR A 108 -12.16 8.63 17.30
C THR A 108 -10.89 9.27 17.87
N MET A 109 -10.46 10.40 17.33
CA MET A 109 -9.29 11.16 17.79
C MET A 109 -9.42 11.58 19.26
N LYS A 110 -10.58 12.13 19.65
CA LYS A 110 -10.88 12.47 21.05
C LYS A 110 -10.84 11.25 21.98
N GLY A 111 -11.30 10.10 21.53
CA GLY A 111 -11.29 8.86 22.34
C GLY A 111 -9.91 8.22 22.44
N ILE A 112 -9.12 8.23 21.36
CA ILE A 112 -7.79 7.61 21.32
C ILE A 112 -6.73 8.50 21.95
N GLN A 113 -6.79 9.82 21.73
CA GLN A 113 -5.74 10.80 22.06
C GLN A 113 -4.39 10.34 21.49
N PRO A 114 -4.22 10.35 20.15
CA PRO A 114 -3.01 9.82 19.53
C PRO A 114 -1.81 10.72 19.79
N SER A 115 -0.63 10.11 19.93
CA SER A 115 0.66 10.81 19.96
C SER A 115 1.17 11.08 18.54
N ILE A 116 0.75 10.29 17.57
CA ILE A 116 1.12 10.40 16.16
C ILE A 116 -0.14 10.36 15.29
N ILE A 117 -0.23 11.29 14.34
CA ILE A 117 -1.24 11.25 13.28
C ILE A 117 -0.53 11.00 11.95
N ILE A 118 -1.01 10.01 11.18
CA ILE A 118 -0.56 9.70 9.84
C ILE A 118 -1.68 10.08 8.88
N GLY A 119 -1.44 10.95 7.90
CA GLY A 119 -2.55 11.39 7.08
C GLY A 119 -2.17 11.91 5.70
N THR A 120 -3.18 12.00 4.83
CA THR A 120 -3.05 12.70 3.55
C THR A 120 -3.13 14.21 3.76
N PRO A 121 -2.39 15.03 2.96
CA PRO A 121 -2.28 16.48 3.17
C PRO A 121 -3.64 17.18 3.30
N GLY A 122 -4.58 16.96 2.38
CA GLY A 122 -5.89 17.60 2.40
C GLY A 122 -6.72 17.23 3.64
N ARG A 123 -6.65 15.98 4.13
CA ARG A 123 -7.36 15.57 5.37
C ARG A 123 -6.70 16.16 6.61
N MET A 124 -5.38 16.28 6.60
CA MET A 124 -4.66 16.93 7.69
C MET A 124 -5.03 18.42 7.82
N ASN A 125 -5.13 19.12 6.67
CA ASN A 125 -5.64 20.50 6.64
C ASN A 125 -7.04 20.64 7.23
N ASP A 126 -7.95 19.72 6.91
CA ASP A 126 -9.31 19.70 7.46
C ASP A 126 -9.30 19.58 9.00
N HIS A 127 -8.47 18.70 9.55
CA HIS A 127 -8.34 18.54 11.00
C HIS A 127 -7.69 19.74 11.68
N LEU A 128 -6.64 20.32 11.10
CA LEU A 128 -5.96 21.50 11.63
C LEU A 128 -6.87 22.74 11.60
N SER A 129 -7.53 22.99 10.45
CA SER A 129 -8.46 24.12 10.29
C SER A 129 -9.65 24.06 11.25
N LYS A 130 -10.10 22.85 11.61
CA LYS A 130 -11.17 22.61 12.60
C LYS A 130 -10.66 22.50 14.03
N GLN A 131 -9.36 22.66 14.26
CA GLN A 131 -8.73 22.55 15.58
C GLN A 131 -9.11 21.23 16.30
N ASN A 132 -9.13 20.13 15.58
CA ASN A 132 -9.52 18.83 16.12
C ASN A 132 -8.48 18.25 17.09
N PHE A 133 -7.25 18.77 17.07
CA PHE A 133 -6.18 18.51 18.04
C PHE A 133 -5.35 19.79 18.24
N ASP A 134 -4.59 19.84 19.31
CA ASP A 134 -3.69 20.96 19.60
C ASP A 134 -2.43 20.88 18.73
N ALA A 135 -2.33 21.77 17.74
CA ALA A 135 -1.19 21.86 16.85
C ALA A 135 0.09 22.34 17.56
N SER A 136 -0.03 22.99 18.72
CA SER A 136 1.12 23.51 19.48
C SER A 136 1.94 22.43 20.17
N THR A 137 1.44 21.21 20.24
CA THR A 137 2.17 20.04 20.78
C THR A 137 2.98 19.30 19.72
N VAL A 138 2.74 19.58 18.43
CA VAL A 138 3.43 18.92 17.31
C VAL A 138 4.83 19.53 17.16
N LYS A 139 5.85 18.68 17.31
CA LYS A 139 7.26 19.06 17.18
C LYS A 139 7.94 18.45 15.98
N THR A 140 7.42 17.35 15.47
CA THR A 140 8.03 16.59 14.38
C THR A 140 7.06 16.42 13.21
N LEU A 141 7.55 16.71 12.03
CA LEU A 141 6.86 16.42 10.75
C LEU A 141 7.69 15.42 9.94
N VAL A 142 7.04 14.38 9.48
CA VAL A 142 7.58 13.45 8.48
C VAL A 142 6.75 13.59 7.19
N ILE A 143 7.41 13.64 6.04
CA ILE A 143 6.75 13.57 4.74
C ILE A 143 7.34 12.37 4.01
N ASP A 144 6.56 11.29 3.94
CA ASP A 144 6.96 10.07 3.23
C ASP A 144 6.45 10.10 1.78
N GLU A 145 7.24 9.56 0.86
CA GLU A 145 7.04 9.70 -0.58
C GLU A 145 6.86 11.18 -0.99
N PHE A 146 7.77 12.05 -0.54
CA PHE A 146 7.71 13.49 -0.78
C PHE A 146 7.65 13.86 -2.27
N ASP A 147 8.47 13.20 -3.11
CA ASP A 147 8.42 13.31 -4.57
C ASP A 147 7.01 13.07 -5.12
N LYS A 148 6.30 12.11 -4.57
CA LYS A 148 4.94 11.79 -4.98
C LYS A 148 3.91 12.78 -4.45
N CYS A 149 4.11 13.30 -3.25
CA CYS A 149 3.27 14.40 -2.77
C CYS A 149 3.33 15.63 -3.69
N LEU A 150 4.52 15.95 -4.23
CA LEU A 150 4.68 17.04 -5.20
C LEU A 150 4.05 16.69 -6.57
N GLU A 151 4.31 15.49 -7.08
CA GLU A 151 3.76 15.02 -8.36
C GLU A 151 2.22 15.04 -8.39
N PHE A 152 1.58 14.77 -7.24
CA PHE A 152 0.12 14.79 -7.12
C PHE A 152 -0.45 16.19 -6.89
N GLY A 153 0.41 17.20 -6.85
CA GLY A 153 -0.01 18.57 -6.66
C GLY A 153 -0.39 18.94 -5.23
N PHE A 154 0.06 18.17 -4.21
CA PHE A 154 -0.21 18.46 -2.80
C PHE A 154 0.69 19.55 -2.19
N GLN A 155 1.38 20.31 -3.03
CA GLN A 155 2.32 21.34 -2.58
C GLN A 155 1.64 22.39 -1.70
N GLU A 156 0.49 22.91 -2.12
CA GLU A 156 -0.26 23.92 -1.39
C GLU A 156 -0.81 23.38 -0.07
N GLU A 157 -1.34 22.16 -0.09
CA GLU A 157 -1.86 21.51 1.11
C GLU A 157 -0.75 21.25 2.13
N MET A 158 0.43 20.76 1.68
CA MET A 158 1.58 20.56 2.55
C MET A 158 2.08 21.87 3.16
N ALA A 159 2.19 22.93 2.35
CA ALA A 159 2.56 24.26 2.81
C ALA A 159 1.58 24.79 3.88
N THR A 160 0.28 24.58 3.66
CA THR A 160 -0.78 24.95 4.60
C THR A 160 -0.67 24.18 5.91
N VAL A 161 -0.42 22.85 5.87
CA VAL A 161 -0.18 22.03 7.06
C VAL A 161 1.00 22.56 7.84
N ILE A 162 2.15 22.79 7.19
CA ILE A 162 3.38 23.28 7.84
C ILE A 162 3.15 24.63 8.51
N GLY A 163 2.46 25.55 7.81
CA GLY A 163 2.13 26.87 8.33
C GLY A 163 1.22 26.87 9.58
N GLN A 164 0.46 25.77 9.79
CA GLN A 164 -0.42 25.60 10.95
C GLN A 164 0.25 24.86 12.12
N LEU A 165 1.53 24.50 12.03
CA LEU A 165 2.30 23.83 13.08
C LEU A 165 3.30 24.80 13.75
N PRO A 166 2.87 25.60 14.73
CA PRO A 166 3.64 26.76 15.22
C PRO A 166 4.90 26.39 16.00
N LYS A 167 4.98 25.16 16.50
CA LYS A 167 6.13 24.67 17.30
C LYS A 167 6.88 23.52 16.63
N LEU A 168 6.85 23.48 15.30
CA LEU A 168 7.56 22.46 14.53
C LEU A 168 9.08 22.67 14.64
N GLU A 169 9.74 21.70 15.24
CA GLU A 169 11.19 21.72 15.51
C GLU A 169 11.98 20.89 14.50
N ARG A 170 11.43 19.77 14.04
CA ARG A 170 12.14 18.78 13.24
C ARG A 170 11.33 18.32 12.04
N ARG A 171 12.01 18.14 10.91
CA ARG A 171 11.42 17.64 9.67
C ARG A 171 12.22 16.46 9.13
N PHE A 172 11.51 15.48 8.61
CA PHE A 172 12.09 14.32 7.97
C PHE A 172 11.41 14.09 6.61
N LEU A 173 12.11 14.34 5.52
CA LEU A 173 11.64 14.13 4.17
C LEU A 173 12.19 12.82 3.62
N LEU A 174 11.32 11.99 3.07
CA LEU A 174 11.71 10.72 2.44
C LEU A 174 11.26 10.75 0.97
N SER A 175 12.18 10.39 0.08
CA SER A 175 11.94 10.35 -1.35
C SER A 175 12.61 9.14 -2.00
N ALA A 176 12.03 8.64 -3.08
CA ALA A 176 12.64 7.62 -3.91
C ALA A 176 13.47 8.22 -5.06
N THR A 177 13.37 9.52 -5.27
CA THR A 177 14.11 10.27 -6.29
C THR A 177 14.81 11.47 -5.67
N ASP A 178 15.92 11.88 -6.24
CA ASP A 178 16.62 13.10 -5.86
C ASP A 178 16.03 14.28 -6.64
N SER A 179 15.29 15.15 -5.96
CA SER A 179 14.82 16.40 -6.54
C SER A 179 15.94 17.42 -6.53
N GLU A 180 16.26 18.04 -7.66
CA GLU A 180 17.30 19.07 -7.78
C GLU A 180 17.07 20.23 -6.82
N GLU A 181 15.81 20.59 -6.56
CA GLU A 181 15.42 21.63 -5.62
C GLU A 181 14.32 21.16 -4.67
N ILE A 182 14.54 21.34 -3.37
CA ILE A 182 13.51 21.15 -2.36
C ILE A 182 12.75 22.46 -2.20
N PRO A 183 11.41 22.48 -2.37
CA PRO A 183 10.63 23.69 -2.28
C PRO A 183 10.78 24.40 -0.93
N GLN A 184 10.92 25.72 -0.95
CA GLN A 184 11.14 26.55 0.24
C GLN A 184 10.04 26.42 1.29
N PHE A 185 8.80 26.06 0.90
CA PHE A 185 7.68 25.91 1.84
C PHE A 185 7.93 24.82 2.89
N THR A 186 8.85 23.87 2.63
CA THR A 186 9.19 22.81 3.59
C THR A 186 9.83 23.36 4.86
N GLY A 187 10.44 24.54 4.77
CA GLY A 187 11.07 25.22 5.91
C GLY A 187 12.23 24.45 6.52
N LEU A 188 12.91 23.59 5.74
CA LEU A 188 14.08 22.84 6.19
C LEU A 188 15.21 23.78 6.60
N ASN A 189 15.81 23.46 7.75
CA ASN A 189 16.96 24.19 8.30
C ASN A 189 18.02 23.20 8.77
N PHE A 190 19.31 23.52 8.56
CA PHE A 190 20.44 22.68 9.00
C PHE A 190 20.24 21.19 8.64
N THR A 191 20.06 20.92 7.36
CA THR A 191 19.62 19.62 6.85
C THR A 191 20.80 18.67 6.66
N THR A 192 20.65 17.43 7.12
CA THR A 192 21.51 16.30 6.70
C THR A 192 20.82 15.54 5.59
N LYS A 193 21.50 15.34 4.46
CA LYS A 193 21.02 14.54 3.33
C LYS A 193 21.74 13.20 3.31
N LEU A 194 20.97 12.13 3.43
CA LEU A 194 21.42 10.75 3.30
C LEU A 194 20.91 10.19 1.98
N SER A 195 21.79 9.65 1.15
CA SER A 195 21.42 9.04 -0.13
C SER A 195 21.88 7.60 -0.19
N PHE A 196 20.94 6.71 -0.43
CA PHE A 196 21.10 5.28 -0.63
C PHE A 196 20.54 4.84 -1.98
N LEU A 197 20.44 5.76 -2.94
CA LEU A 197 19.91 5.48 -4.28
C LEU A 197 20.83 4.58 -5.11
N ASN A 198 22.13 4.60 -4.83
CA ASN A 198 23.15 3.90 -5.62
C ASN A 198 23.78 2.68 -4.90
N GLU A 199 23.31 2.31 -3.70
CA GLU A 199 23.92 1.24 -2.90
C GLU A 199 23.32 -0.16 -3.15
N GLU A 200 22.16 -0.24 -3.80
CA GLU A 200 21.59 -1.52 -4.22
C GLU A 200 21.95 -1.80 -5.68
N GLU A 201 22.26 -3.06 -5.99
CA GLU A 201 22.29 -3.53 -7.38
C GLU A 201 21.02 -3.02 -8.08
N PRO A 202 21.15 -2.40 -9.25
CA PRO A 202 20.00 -1.80 -9.90
C PRO A 202 18.89 -2.86 -9.98
N ILE A 203 17.70 -2.52 -9.48
CA ILE A 203 16.51 -3.40 -9.55
C ILE A 203 16.31 -3.90 -11.00
N SER A 204 16.82 -3.15 -11.98
CA SER A 204 16.87 -3.51 -13.38
C SER A 204 17.57 -4.84 -13.67
N GLU A 205 18.58 -5.26 -12.92
CA GLU A 205 19.30 -6.52 -13.16
C GLU A 205 18.51 -7.76 -12.72
N ARG A 206 17.50 -7.58 -11.85
CA ARG A 206 16.63 -8.64 -11.35
C ARG A 206 15.26 -8.68 -12.03
N ILE A 207 15.02 -7.76 -12.98
CA ILE A 207 13.75 -7.69 -13.71
C ILE A 207 13.98 -8.04 -15.17
N HIS A 208 13.38 -9.14 -15.61
CA HIS A 208 13.36 -9.50 -17.02
C HIS A 208 12.30 -8.68 -17.75
N ILE A 209 12.73 -7.88 -18.73
CA ILE A 209 11.85 -6.98 -19.47
C ILE A 209 11.51 -7.59 -20.83
N TYR A 210 10.22 -7.72 -21.08
CA TYR A 210 9.70 -8.28 -22.32
C TYR A 210 8.78 -7.28 -23.04
N LYS A 211 8.83 -7.27 -24.38
CA LYS A 211 7.82 -6.61 -25.19
C LYS A 211 6.86 -7.64 -25.76
N VAL A 212 5.57 -7.30 -25.78
CA VAL A 212 4.48 -8.11 -26.32
C VAL A 212 3.81 -7.31 -27.43
N ILE A 213 3.87 -7.79 -28.64
CA ILE A 213 3.33 -7.06 -29.80
C ILE A 213 1.85 -7.36 -29.97
N SER A 214 1.02 -6.31 -29.94
CA SER A 214 -0.39 -6.39 -30.25
C SER A 214 -0.62 -6.16 -31.75
N PRO A 215 -1.36 -7.02 -32.44
CA PRO A 215 -1.64 -6.86 -33.87
C PRO A 215 -2.60 -5.69 -34.15
N ILE A 216 -3.35 -5.25 -33.15
CA ILE A 216 -4.32 -4.17 -33.26
C ILE A 216 -4.11 -3.11 -32.16
N LYS A 217 -4.53 -1.88 -32.44
CA LYS A 217 -4.39 -0.75 -31.52
C LYS A 217 -5.12 -0.97 -30.20
N ASP A 218 -6.25 -1.69 -30.21
CA ASP A 218 -6.92 -2.13 -29.00
C ASP A 218 -6.22 -3.39 -28.44
N LYS A 219 -5.41 -3.19 -27.44
CA LYS A 219 -4.53 -4.22 -26.86
C LYS A 219 -5.24 -5.21 -25.92
N LEU A 220 -6.58 -5.18 -25.82
CA LEU A 220 -7.36 -5.98 -24.84
C LEU A 220 -7.21 -7.48 -25.04
N GLU A 221 -7.30 -7.95 -26.31
CA GLU A 221 -7.15 -9.37 -26.61
C GLU A 221 -5.73 -9.85 -26.34
N THR A 222 -4.73 -9.04 -26.67
CA THR A 222 -3.32 -9.34 -26.39
C THR A 222 -3.07 -9.44 -24.90
N LEU A 223 -3.60 -8.50 -24.10
CA LEU A 223 -3.53 -8.56 -22.65
C LEU A 223 -4.20 -9.84 -22.11
N TYR A 224 -5.40 -10.18 -22.58
CA TYR A 224 -6.08 -11.39 -22.17
C TYR A 224 -5.25 -12.65 -22.43
N LYS A 225 -4.69 -12.78 -23.63
CA LYS A 225 -3.82 -13.91 -24.02
C LYS A 225 -2.57 -13.98 -23.13
N LEU A 226 -1.93 -12.84 -22.89
CA LEU A 226 -0.78 -12.76 -21.98
C LEU A 226 -1.15 -13.24 -20.57
N LEU A 227 -2.22 -12.69 -19.99
CA LEU A 227 -2.66 -13.07 -18.65
C LEU A 227 -3.06 -14.55 -18.53
N CYS A 228 -3.68 -15.11 -19.55
CA CYS A 228 -3.96 -16.55 -19.62
C CYS A 228 -2.66 -17.38 -19.66
N THR A 229 -1.64 -16.89 -20.36
CA THR A 229 -0.32 -17.57 -20.44
C THR A 229 0.44 -17.49 -19.10
N LEU A 230 0.35 -16.35 -18.39
CA LEU A 230 0.94 -16.19 -17.06
C LEU A 230 0.24 -17.03 -15.97
N GLY A 231 -1.00 -17.46 -16.23
CA GLY A 231 -1.72 -18.42 -15.40
C GLY A 231 -2.07 -17.91 -14.01
N SER A 232 -1.56 -18.57 -12.96
CA SER A 232 -1.83 -18.23 -11.54
C SER A 232 -0.79 -17.30 -10.92
N GLN A 233 0.14 -16.79 -11.73
CA GLN A 233 1.17 -15.87 -11.23
C GLN A 233 0.56 -14.51 -10.85
N SER A 234 1.01 -13.96 -9.71
CA SER A 234 0.57 -12.66 -9.25
C SER A 234 1.00 -11.56 -10.23
N THR A 235 0.02 -10.86 -10.81
CA THR A 235 0.24 -9.90 -11.89
C THR A 235 -0.44 -8.57 -11.60
N LEU A 236 0.31 -7.47 -11.71
CA LEU A 236 -0.20 -6.11 -11.61
C LEU A 236 -0.18 -5.46 -13.00
N VAL A 237 -1.36 -5.08 -13.49
CA VAL A 237 -1.55 -4.42 -14.80
C VAL A 237 -1.71 -2.94 -14.60
N PHE A 238 -0.85 -2.13 -15.23
CA PHE A 238 -0.87 -0.68 -15.14
C PHE A 238 -1.55 -0.01 -16.32
N CYS A 239 -2.52 0.84 -16.01
CA CYS A 239 -3.17 1.76 -16.94
C CYS A 239 -2.96 3.21 -16.47
N ASN A 240 -2.81 4.16 -17.41
CA ASN A 240 -2.59 5.57 -17.09
C ASN A 240 -3.86 6.27 -16.54
N HIS A 241 -5.06 5.80 -16.92
CA HIS A 241 -6.33 6.44 -16.58
C HIS A 241 -7.31 5.44 -15.94
N ARG A 242 -8.16 5.92 -15.02
CA ARG A 242 -9.19 5.13 -14.34
C ARG A 242 -10.19 4.50 -15.31
N GLU A 243 -10.57 5.24 -16.35
CA GLU A 243 -11.48 4.78 -17.40
C GLU A 243 -10.91 3.55 -18.14
N SER A 244 -9.58 3.53 -18.34
CA SER A 244 -8.88 2.39 -18.93
C SER A 244 -8.84 1.19 -17.97
N VAL A 245 -8.67 1.42 -16.67
CA VAL A 245 -8.75 0.36 -15.64
C VAL A 245 -10.13 -0.30 -15.67
N GLU A 246 -11.20 0.50 -15.66
CA GLU A 246 -12.56 -0.01 -15.72
C GLU A 246 -12.85 -0.76 -17.03
N ARG A 247 -12.38 -0.22 -18.17
CA ARG A 247 -12.56 -0.84 -19.49
C ARG A 247 -11.88 -2.21 -19.57
N VAL A 248 -10.62 -2.28 -19.15
CA VAL A 248 -9.85 -3.53 -19.08
C VAL A 248 -10.54 -4.53 -18.13
N GLY A 249 -10.95 -4.08 -16.95
CA GLY A 249 -11.64 -4.92 -15.98
C GLY A 249 -12.94 -5.50 -16.53
N LYS A 250 -13.79 -4.67 -17.15
CA LYS A 250 -15.05 -5.12 -17.80
C LYS A 250 -14.80 -6.13 -18.91
N TYR A 251 -13.77 -5.89 -19.74
CA TYR A 251 -13.41 -6.84 -20.80
C TYR A 251 -12.99 -8.19 -20.23
N LEU A 252 -12.06 -8.22 -19.27
CA LEU A 252 -11.61 -9.47 -18.64
C LEU A 252 -12.75 -10.21 -17.94
N GLN A 253 -13.64 -9.50 -17.26
CA GLN A 253 -14.84 -10.09 -16.64
C GLN A 253 -15.78 -10.71 -17.69
N SER A 254 -15.97 -10.06 -18.85
CA SER A 254 -16.76 -10.63 -19.97
C SER A 254 -16.18 -11.92 -20.49
N GLN A 255 -14.85 -12.07 -20.43
CA GLN A 255 -14.12 -13.30 -20.74
C GLN A 255 -14.07 -14.31 -19.57
N LYS A 256 -14.81 -14.05 -18.47
CA LYS A 256 -14.80 -14.85 -17.23
C LYS A 256 -13.41 -14.99 -16.60
N PHE A 257 -12.54 -13.98 -16.81
CA PHE A 257 -11.21 -13.95 -16.23
C PHE A 257 -11.27 -13.33 -14.82
N PRO A 258 -10.80 -14.03 -13.75
CA PRO A 258 -10.81 -13.50 -12.38
C PRO A 258 -9.80 -12.36 -12.22
N CYS A 259 -10.26 -11.12 -12.08
CA CYS A 259 -9.42 -9.96 -11.85
C CYS A 259 -10.05 -9.00 -10.86
N GLY A 260 -9.22 -8.18 -10.22
CA GLY A 260 -9.60 -7.02 -9.43
C GLY A 260 -9.29 -5.72 -10.18
N VAL A 261 -10.06 -4.67 -9.93
CA VAL A 261 -9.79 -3.30 -10.39
C VAL A 261 -9.49 -2.42 -9.19
N PHE A 262 -8.57 -1.45 -9.38
CA PHE A 262 -8.12 -0.61 -8.27
C PHE A 262 -7.71 0.78 -8.75
N HIS A 263 -8.52 1.81 -8.43
CA HIS A 263 -8.22 3.19 -8.79
C HIS A 263 -8.85 4.20 -7.83
N GLY A 264 -8.40 5.45 -7.88
CA GLY A 264 -8.79 6.50 -6.93
C GLY A 264 -10.28 6.90 -6.97
N GLY A 265 -11.01 6.58 -8.05
CA GLY A 265 -12.45 6.87 -8.17
C GLY A 265 -13.37 5.85 -7.50
N MET A 266 -12.84 4.76 -6.95
CA MET A 266 -13.64 3.73 -6.25
C MET A 266 -13.94 4.14 -4.82
N GLU A 267 -15.07 3.67 -4.30
CA GLU A 267 -15.36 3.75 -2.87
C GLU A 267 -14.34 2.96 -2.05
N GLN A 268 -14.09 3.40 -0.81
CA GLN A 268 -13.02 2.82 0.03
C GLN A 268 -13.24 1.33 0.30
N GLU A 269 -14.48 0.90 0.51
CA GLU A 269 -14.80 -0.51 0.75
C GLU A 269 -14.48 -1.38 -0.47
N ASP A 270 -14.78 -0.90 -1.68
CA ASP A 270 -14.49 -1.62 -2.92
C ASP A 270 -12.98 -1.70 -3.20
N ARG A 271 -12.24 -0.64 -2.88
CA ARG A 271 -10.77 -0.63 -2.94
C ARG A 271 -10.18 -1.66 -1.99
N GLU A 272 -10.62 -1.66 -0.73
CA GLU A 272 -10.16 -2.62 0.27
C GLU A 272 -10.52 -4.06 -0.13
N ARG A 273 -11.70 -4.27 -0.70
CA ARG A 273 -12.16 -5.56 -1.20
C ARG A 273 -11.28 -6.08 -2.35
N SER A 274 -11.03 -5.26 -3.36
CA SER A 274 -10.19 -5.62 -4.51
C SER A 274 -8.77 -5.96 -4.08
N LEU A 275 -8.17 -5.13 -3.24
CA LEU A 275 -6.84 -5.36 -2.70
C LEU A 275 -6.78 -6.62 -1.85
N TYR A 276 -7.80 -6.85 -1.03
CA TYR A 276 -7.86 -8.03 -0.20
C TYR A 276 -7.99 -9.32 -1.03
N LYS A 277 -8.84 -9.33 -2.06
CA LYS A 277 -8.98 -10.48 -2.99
C LYS A 277 -7.65 -10.82 -3.68
N PHE A 278 -6.88 -9.81 -4.04
CA PHE A 278 -5.55 -10.00 -4.63
C PHE A 278 -4.56 -10.56 -3.59
N ARG A 279 -4.49 -9.97 -2.40
CA ARG A 279 -3.58 -10.39 -1.32
C ARG A 279 -3.82 -11.80 -0.79
N ASN A 280 -5.04 -12.30 -0.87
CA ASN A 280 -5.40 -13.62 -0.35
C ASN A 280 -5.45 -14.72 -1.42
N GLY A 281 -5.07 -14.40 -2.66
CA GLY A 281 -5.07 -15.34 -3.77
C GLY A 281 -6.47 -15.67 -4.32
N SER A 282 -7.51 -14.85 -4.01
CA SER A 282 -8.83 -15.00 -4.64
C SER A 282 -8.92 -14.37 -6.04
N CYS A 283 -7.94 -13.57 -6.41
CA CYS A 283 -7.62 -13.22 -7.80
C CYS A 283 -6.10 -13.04 -7.92
N HIS A 284 -5.56 -13.38 -9.10
CA HIS A 284 -4.13 -13.28 -9.38
C HIS A 284 -3.76 -12.03 -10.18
N VAL A 285 -4.75 -11.31 -10.69
CA VAL A 285 -4.55 -10.11 -11.50
C VAL A 285 -5.25 -8.91 -10.87
N LEU A 286 -4.49 -7.84 -10.65
CA LEU A 286 -5.00 -6.55 -10.22
C LEU A 286 -4.70 -5.51 -11.30
N ILE A 287 -5.73 -4.81 -11.79
CA ILE A 287 -5.61 -3.74 -12.78
C ILE A 287 -5.67 -2.42 -12.04
N SER A 288 -4.65 -1.58 -12.20
CA SER A 288 -4.53 -0.36 -11.40
C SER A 288 -4.02 0.84 -12.18
N THR A 289 -4.27 2.03 -11.63
CA THR A 289 -3.52 3.24 -11.99
C THR A 289 -2.30 3.39 -11.09
N ASP A 290 -1.30 4.16 -11.53
CA ASP A 290 -0.10 4.45 -10.74
C ASP A 290 -0.42 4.97 -9.34
N LEU A 291 -1.26 6.00 -9.28
CA LEU A 291 -1.67 6.65 -8.05
C LEU A 291 -2.26 5.66 -7.03
N ALA A 292 -3.10 4.75 -7.49
CA ALA A 292 -3.74 3.79 -6.62
C ALA A 292 -2.79 2.67 -6.17
N ALA A 293 -1.87 2.24 -7.04
CA ALA A 293 -0.91 1.17 -6.75
C ALA A 293 0.27 1.61 -5.88
N ARG A 294 0.51 2.91 -5.76
CA ARG A 294 1.59 3.46 -4.91
C ARG A 294 1.29 3.23 -3.43
N GLY A 295 2.32 2.97 -2.66
CA GLY A 295 2.18 2.67 -1.23
C GLY A 295 1.45 1.36 -0.92
N LEU A 296 1.06 0.56 -1.92
CA LEU A 296 0.49 -0.75 -1.67
C LEU A 296 1.58 -1.71 -1.20
N ASP A 297 1.41 -2.20 0.01
CA ASP A 297 2.15 -3.37 0.48
C ASP A 297 1.47 -4.62 -0.09
N ILE A 298 1.87 -4.99 -1.29
CA ILE A 298 1.46 -6.24 -1.93
C ILE A 298 2.72 -7.09 -2.00
N PRO A 299 2.80 -8.17 -1.23
CA PRO A 299 3.93 -9.09 -1.30
C PRO A 299 3.89 -9.88 -2.60
N ASP A 300 5.06 -10.28 -3.08
CA ASP A 300 5.28 -11.31 -4.09
C ASP A 300 4.58 -11.06 -5.44
N ILE A 301 4.61 -9.84 -5.97
CA ILE A 301 4.21 -9.59 -7.35
C ILE A 301 5.28 -10.16 -8.28
N GLN A 302 4.90 -11.17 -9.06
CA GLN A 302 5.80 -11.83 -10.00
C GLN A 302 5.88 -11.10 -11.34
N ASN A 303 4.77 -10.49 -11.78
CA ASN A 303 4.68 -9.87 -13.09
C ASN A 303 4.11 -8.45 -13.01
N ILE A 304 4.75 -7.54 -13.71
CA ILE A 304 4.24 -6.20 -14.02
C ILE A 304 3.85 -6.16 -15.50
N VAL A 305 2.68 -5.64 -15.81
CA VAL A 305 2.24 -5.46 -17.19
C VAL A 305 1.94 -3.99 -17.44
N HIS A 306 2.70 -3.37 -18.34
CA HIS A 306 2.45 -2.02 -18.83
C HIS A 306 1.44 -2.09 -19.99
N TYR A 307 0.15 -2.01 -19.68
CA TYR A 307 -0.89 -1.86 -20.71
C TYR A 307 -0.78 -0.50 -21.40
N HIS A 308 -0.46 0.55 -20.62
CA HIS A 308 0.02 1.83 -21.09
C HIS A 308 1.37 2.13 -20.46
N MET A 309 2.31 2.60 -21.27
CA MET A 309 3.58 3.07 -20.74
C MET A 309 3.39 4.34 -19.92
N PRO A 310 4.12 4.53 -18.83
CA PRO A 310 4.15 5.78 -18.09
C PRO A 310 4.81 6.87 -18.93
N ILE A 311 4.41 8.13 -18.71
CA ILE A 311 4.93 9.28 -19.47
C ILE A 311 6.40 9.56 -19.06
N GLN A 312 6.72 9.36 -17.78
CA GLN A 312 8.04 9.65 -17.19
C GLN A 312 8.73 8.38 -16.73
N GLU A 313 10.06 8.40 -16.75
CA GLU A 313 10.93 7.32 -16.29
C GLU A 313 10.65 6.92 -14.84
N ASP A 314 10.48 7.89 -13.94
CA ASP A 314 10.12 7.66 -12.54
C ASP A 314 8.91 6.76 -12.39
N GLY A 315 7.88 6.98 -13.21
CA GLY A 315 6.70 6.12 -13.24
C GLY A 315 7.04 4.68 -13.60
N TYR A 316 7.95 4.48 -14.56
CA TYR A 316 8.42 3.16 -14.97
C TYR A 316 9.19 2.45 -13.86
N VAL A 317 10.14 3.14 -13.24
CA VAL A 317 10.92 2.62 -12.12
C VAL A 317 10.01 2.23 -10.95
N HIS A 318 9.06 3.08 -10.60
CA HIS A 318 8.11 2.82 -9.51
C HIS A 318 7.17 1.65 -9.78
N ARG A 319 6.71 1.46 -11.03
CA ARG A 319 5.89 0.30 -11.41
C ARG A 319 6.70 -0.99 -11.28
N ASN A 320 7.89 -1.00 -11.83
CA ASN A 320 8.78 -2.15 -11.78
C ASN A 320 9.24 -2.46 -10.35
N GLY A 321 9.45 -1.47 -9.50
CA GLY A 321 9.74 -1.65 -8.07
C GLY A 321 8.59 -2.29 -7.25
N ARG A 322 7.49 -2.72 -7.87
CA ARG A 322 6.46 -3.57 -7.24
C ARG A 322 6.80 -5.06 -7.35
N THR A 323 7.68 -5.45 -8.25
CA THR A 323 8.23 -6.80 -8.37
C THR A 323 9.70 -6.84 -7.97
N ALA A 324 10.32 -8.00 -7.99
CA ALA A 324 11.75 -8.22 -7.68
C ALA A 324 12.19 -7.61 -6.32
N ARG A 325 11.32 -7.66 -5.31
CA ARG A 325 11.64 -7.18 -3.96
C ARG A 325 12.51 -8.19 -3.24
N TRP A 326 13.39 -7.69 -2.38
CA TRP A 326 14.39 -8.47 -1.67
C TRP A 326 15.29 -9.20 -2.68
N GLU A 327 15.56 -10.44 -2.56
CA GLU A 327 16.41 -11.23 -3.46
C GLU A 327 15.61 -11.94 -4.60
N ALA A 328 14.32 -11.60 -4.80
CA ALA A 328 13.47 -12.24 -5.79
C ALA A 328 13.67 -11.64 -7.20
N GLU A 329 13.51 -12.47 -8.22
CA GLU A 329 13.41 -12.06 -9.63
C GLU A 329 11.97 -11.71 -9.99
N GLY A 330 11.79 -10.84 -11.00
CA GLY A 330 10.48 -10.44 -11.49
C GLY A 330 10.45 -10.24 -13.00
N ASN A 331 9.24 -10.20 -13.56
CA ASN A 331 9.05 -9.96 -14.98
C ASN A 331 8.26 -8.68 -15.24
N SER A 332 8.65 -7.95 -16.27
CA SER A 332 7.98 -6.74 -16.73
C SER A 332 7.60 -6.89 -18.20
N TYR A 333 6.32 -6.79 -18.50
CA TYR A 333 5.77 -6.96 -19.86
C TYR A 333 5.26 -5.61 -20.37
N ILE A 334 5.74 -5.19 -21.53
CA ILE A 334 5.33 -3.97 -22.21
C ILE A 334 4.48 -4.35 -23.41
N ILE A 335 3.17 -4.02 -23.40
CA ILE A 335 2.29 -4.30 -24.53
C ILE A 335 2.33 -3.12 -25.50
N LEU A 336 2.82 -3.36 -26.71
CA LEU A 336 2.96 -2.36 -27.76
C LEU A 336 2.07 -2.72 -28.97
N HIS A 337 1.48 -1.72 -29.57
CA HIS A 337 0.93 -1.80 -30.93
C HIS A 337 2.02 -1.39 -31.94
N GLY A 338 1.94 -1.86 -33.17
CA GLY A 338 3.00 -1.66 -34.16
C GLY A 338 3.36 -0.21 -34.51
N GLU A 339 2.51 0.76 -34.17
CA GLU A 339 2.78 2.20 -34.35
C GLU A 339 3.30 2.86 -33.06
N GLU A 340 3.29 2.16 -31.92
CA GLU A 340 3.81 2.66 -30.65
C GLU A 340 5.32 2.49 -30.60
N VAL A 341 6.02 3.54 -30.16
CA VAL A 341 7.47 3.54 -29.97
C VAL A 341 7.77 3.41 -28.49
N LEU A 342 8.80 2.64 -28.16
CA LEU A 342 9.30 2.56 -26.80
C LEU A 342 9.75 3.96 -26.34
N PRO A 343 9.44 4.36 -25.10
CA PRO A 343 9.95 5.59 -24.53
C PRO A 343 11.48 5.61 -24.49
N THR A 344 12.09 6.79 -24.64
CA THR A 344 13.54 7.00 -24.71
C THR A 344 14.29 6.61 -23.43
N TYR A 345 13.58 6.49 -22.29
CA TYR A 345 14.16 6.05 -21.02
C TYR A 345 14.37 4.52 -20.95
N ILE A 346 13.85 3.76 -21.93
CA ILE A 346 14.17 2.34 -22.07
C ILE A 346 15.38 2.24 -23.01
N GLN A 347 16.56 2.06 -22.43
CA GLN A 347 17.82 2.11 -23.17
C GLN A 347 18.09 0.84 -23.97
N GLU A 348 17.70 -0.33 -23.42
CA GLU A 348 17.91 -1.62 -24.06
C GLU A 348 16.59 -2.11 -24.69
N GLU A 349 16.70 -2.64 -25.91
CA GLU A 349 15.55 -3.23 -26.62
C GLU A 349 15.07 -4.48 -25.89
N PRO A 350 13.82 -4.50 -25.33
CA PRO A 350 13.33 -5.67 -24.61
C PRO A 350 13.18 -6.89 -25.51
N GLU A 351 13.41 -8.09 -24.94
CA GLU A 351 13.17 -9.34 -25.61
C GLU A 351 11.68 -9.48 -26.01
N THR A 352 11.42 -10.01 -27.20
CA THR A 352 10.04 -10.21 -27.65
C THR A 352 9.44 -11.47 -27.00
N PHE A 353 8.42 -11.29 -26.17
CA PHE A 353 7.63 -12.40 -25.64
C PHE A 353 6.57 -12.83 -26.67
N VAL A 354 6.73 -14.04 -27.18
CA VAL A 354 5.82 -14.61 -28.18
C VAL A 354 4.66 -15.30 -27.46
N LEU A 355 3.45 -14.82 -27.71
CA LEU A 355 2.23 -15.46 -27.19
C LEU A 355 1.98 -16.81 -27.88
N PRO A 356 1.54 -17.84 -27.14
CA PRO A 356 1.23 -19.13 -27.73
C PRO A 356 0.04 -19.02 -28.71
N GLU A 357 0.07 -19.79 -29.81
CA GLU A 357 -1.03 -19.85 -30.77
C GLU A 357 -2.34 -20.28 -30.09
N ASN A 358 -2.25 -21.30 -29.25
CA ASN A 358 -3.38 -21.79 -28.44
C ASN A 358 -3.37 -21.14 -27.06
N THR A 359 -4.23 -20.16 -26.87
CA THR A 359 -4.37 -19.47 -25.58
C THR A 359 -4.90 -20.44 -24.51
N PRO A 360 -4.20 -20.59 -23.36
CA PRO A 360 -4.71 -21.37 -22.24
C PRO A 360 -6.02 -20.80 -21.69
N LYS A 361 -6.81 -21.62 -21.02
CA LYS A 361 -7.99 -21.12 -20.30
C LYS A 361 -7.55 -20.28 -19.08
N PRO A 362 -8.36 -19.27 -18.69
CA PRO A 362 -8.08 -18.49 -17.49
C PRO A 362 -7.89 -19.38 -16.25
N SER A 363 -6.80 -19.19 -15.54
CA SER A 363 -6.56 -19.88 -14.27
C SER A 363 -7.61 -19.47 -13.25
N GLN A 364 -8.16 -20.46 -12.54
CA GLN A 364 -9.13 -20.21 -11.47
C GLN A 364 -8.40 -20.21 -10.12
N PRO A 365 -8.55 -19.14 -9.32
CA PRO A 365 -7.95 -19.07 -7.99
C PRO A 365 -8.42 -20.21 -7.08
N GLU A 366 -7.53 -20.72 -6.23
CA GLU A 366 -7.87 -21.79 -5.27
C GLU A 366 -8.80 -21.30 -4.15
N PHE A 367 -8.72 -20.02 -3.83
CA PHE A 367 -9.53 -19.38 -2.80
C PHE A 367 -10.63 -18.52 -3.38
N VAL A 368 -11.65 -18.29 -2.56
CA VAL A 368 -12.73 -17.32 -2.76
C VAL A 368 -12.85 -16.48 -1.50
N THR A 369 -13.01 -15.18 -1.65
CA THR A 369 -13.23 -14.28 -0.51
C THR A 369 -14.69 -14.26 -0.10
N LEU A 370 -14.95 -14.51 1.19
CA LEU A 370 -16.22 -14.22 1.84
C LEU A 370 -16.19 -12.82 2.45
N TYR A 371 -17.26 -12.08 2.24
CA TYR A 371 -17.60 -10.86 2.98
C TYR A 371 -18.44 -11.23 4.20
N ILE A 372 -18.09 -10.67 5.34
CA ILE A 372 -18.77 -10.84 6.62
C ILE A 372 -19.13 -9.44 7.12
N GLY A 373 -20.42 -9.09 7.16
CA GLY A 373 -20.91 -7.74 7.48
C GLY A 373 -20.77 -7.34 8.96
N LYS A 374 -19.75 -7.85 9.66
CA LYS A 374 -19.42 -7.54 11.05
C LYS A 374 -17.90 -7.51 11.26
N GLY A 375 -17.45 -6.66 12.20
CA GLY A 375 -16.03 -6.41 12.44
C GLY A 375 -15.68 -6.16 13.92
N LYS A 376 -14.59 -5.44 14.13
CA LYS A 376 -14.04 -5.14 15.48
C LYS A 376 -15.02 -4.40 16.37
N LYS A 377 -15.80 -3.45 15.82
CA LYS A 377 -16.83 -2.71 16.57
C LYS A 377 -17.98 -3.59 17.07
N ASP A 378 -18.20 -4.72 16.40
CA ASP A 378 -19.14 -5.75 16.82
C ASP A 378 -18.51 -6.80 17.77
N LYS A 379 -17.26 -6.55 18.23
CA LYS A 379 -16.48 -7.45 19.09
C LYS A 379 -16.16 -8.80 18.42
N ILE A 380 -16.11 -8.84 17.10
CA ILE A 380 -15.67 -9.99 16.32
C ILE A 380 -14.20 -9.85 16.01
N ASN A 381 -13.43 -10.90 16.24
CA ASN A 381 -12.01 -10.99 15.96
C ASN A 381 -11.69 -12.17 15.01
N LYS A 382 -10.43 -12.26 14.60
CA LYS A 382 -9.97 -13.30 13.68
C LYS A 382 -10.22 -14.72 14.19
N ILE A 383 -10.03 -14.96 15.49
CA ILE A 383 -10.22 -16.27 16.12
C ILE A 383 -11.69 -16.69 16.09
N ASP A 384 -12.61 -15.73 16.33
CA ASP A 384 -14.06 -15.98 16.27
C ASP A 384 -14.48 -16.47 14.86
N ILE A 385 -13.92 -15.83 13.80
CA ILE A 385 -14.19 -16.19 12.40
C ILE A 385 -13.59 -17.56 12.06
N VAL A 386 -12.35 -17.82 12.46
CA VAL A 386 -11.70 -19.14 12.26
C VAL A 386 -12.51 -20.23 12.92
N GLY A 387 -12.85 -20.06 14.21
CA GLY A 387 -13.64 -21.03 14.96
C GLY A 387 -15.03 -21.29 14.37
N PHE A 388 -15.65 -20.23 13.84
CA PHE A 388 -16.95 -20.33 13.15
C PHE A 388 -16.85 -21.13 11.85
N LEU A 389 -15.85 -20.81 11.00
CA LEU A 389 -15.63 -21.50 9.72
C LEU A 389 -15.30 -22.97 9.93
N PHE A 390 -14.53 -23.33 10.95
CA PHE A 390 -14.21 -24.71 11.26
C PHE A 390 -15.42 -25.47 11.82
N LYS A 391 -16.10 -24.91 12.84
CA LYS A 391 -17.16 -25.61 13.55
C LYS A 391 -18.48 -25.65 12.80
N LYS A 392 -18.86 -24.55 12.14
CA LYS A 392 -20.14 -24.37 11.44
C LYS A 392 -20.01 -24.48 9.93
N GLY A 393 -18.91 -24.01 9.38
CA GLY A 393 -18.60 -24.09 7.96
C GLY A 393 -18.04 -25.42 7.50
N ASN A 394 -17.67 -26.31 8.44
CA ASN A 394 -17.06 -27.62 8.17
C ASN A 394 -15.81 -27.53 7.29
N LEU A 395 -14.94 -26.56 7.62
CA LEU A 395 -13.67 -26.34 6.94
C LEU A 395 -12.50 -26.82 7.80
N ASN A 396 -11.45 -27.31 7.16
CA ASN A 396 -10.16 -27.65 7.75
C ASN A 396 -9.21 -26.44 7.68
N LYS A 397 -8.05 -26.56 8.35
CA LYS A 397 -7.06 -25.48 8.46
C LYS A 397 -6.52 -25.02 7.09
N ASP A 398 -6.25 -25.94 6.20
CA ASP A 398 -5.77 -25.75 4.83
C ASP A 398 -6.83 -25.18 3.87
N GLU A 399 -8.11 -25.29 4.25
CA GLU A 399 -9.23 -24.75 3.48
C GLU A 399 -9.60 -23.31 3.86
N VAL A 400 -8.95 -22.74 4.89
CA VAL A 400 -9.15 -21.35 5.32
C VAL A 400 -7.85 -20.59 5.16
N GLY A 401 -7.86 -19.62 4.26
CA GLY A 401 -6.72 -18.75 3.99
C GLY A 401 -6.70 -17.51 4.90
N ARG A 402 -6.23 -16.41 4.35
CA ARG A 402 -6.10 -15.15 5.07
C ARG A 402 -7.46 -14.63 5.54
N ILE A 403 -7.50 -14.10 6.77
CA ILE A 403 -8.65 -13.43 7.36
C ILE A 403 -8.22 -12.03 7.81
N ASP A 404 -8.95 -11.00 7.35
CA ASP A 404 -8.78 -9.61 7.78
C ASP A 404 -10.06 -9.10 8.44
N VAL A 405 -9.93 -8.54 9.64
CA VAL A 405 -11.06 -7.98 10.40
C VAL A 405 -10.91 -6.46 10.43
N LYS A 406 -11.87 -5.78 9.81
CA LYS A 406 -11.99 -4.32 9.80
C LYS A 406 -12.93 -3.86 10.93
N ASP A 407 -13.17 -2.56 11.02
CA ASP A 407 -14.03 -2.02 12.07
C ASP A 407 -15.47 -2.50 11.97
N HIS A 408 -16.07 -2.49 10.77
CA HIS A 408 -17.47 -2.78 10.52
C HIS A 408 -17.74 -4.09 9.78
N TYR A 409 -16.73 -4.65 9.11
CA TYR A 409 -16.83 -5.87 8.32
C TYR A 409 -15.55 -6.68 8.37
N SER A 410 -15.59 -7.88 7.83
CA SER A 410 -14.42 -8.75 7.74
C SER A 410 -14.40 -9.48 6.41
N PHE A 411 -13.22 -9.89 6.00
CA PHE A 411 -13.00 -10.75 4.86
C PHE A 411 -12.33 -12.05 5.30
N ALA A 412 -12.75 -13.16 4.69
CA ALA A 412 -12.14 -14.46 4.91
C ALA A 412 -11.97 -15.20 3.58
N ALA A 413 -10.76 -15.66 3.29
CA ALA A 413 -10.51 -16.53 2.16
C ALA A 413 -10.85 -17.98 2.53
N ILE A 414 -11.62 -18.65 1.70
CA ILE A 414 -11.93 -20.07 1.85
C ILE A 414 -11.71 -20.82 0.53
N SER A 415 -11.44 -22.11 0.62
CA SER A 415 -11.25 -22.98 -0.54
C SER A 415 -12.44 -22.90 -1.50
N ARG A 416 -12.16 -22.60 -2.79
CA ARG A 416 -13.17 -22.53 -3.85
C ARG A 416 -14.03 -23.78 -3.95
N LYS A 417 -13.43 -24.96 -3.72
CA LYS A 417 -14.13 -26.24 -3.77
C LYS A 417 -15.22 -26.36 -2.70
N LYS A 418 -15.10 -25.63 -1.59
CA LYS A 418 -15.98 -25.70 -0.42
C LYS A 418 -17.00 -24.56 -0.34
N VAL A 419 -16.87 -23.47 -1.11
CA VAL A 419 -17.68 -22.25 -0.99
C VAL A 419 -19.18 -22.54 -0.93
N LYS A 420 -19.72 -23.28 -1.91
CA LYS A 420 -21.17 -23.56 -1.97
C LYS A 420 -21.65 -24.35 -0.75
N GLN A 421 -20.90 -25.38 -0.35
CA GLN A 421 -21.21 -26.19 0.82
C GLN A 421 -21.16 -25.34 2.10
N THR A 422 -20.07 -24.58 2.29
CA THR A 422 -19.87 -23.73 3.46
C THR A 422 -20.98 -22.68 3.60
N LEU A 423 -21.28 -21.93 2.51
CA LEU A 423 -22.34 -20.91 2.54
C LEU A 423 -23.72 -21.50 2.89
N ASN A 424 -24.04 -22.71 2.43
CA ASN A 424 -25.28 -23.39 2.80
C ASN A 424 -25.31 -23.75 4.29
N LEU A 425 -24.21 -24.29 4.83
CA LEU A 425 -24.12 -24.67 6.24
C LEU A 425 -24.25 -23.47 7.18
N ILE A 426 -23.61 -22.34 6.83
CA ILE A 426 -23.56 -21.16 7.71
C ILE A 426 -24.70 -20.16 7.50
N ARG A 427 -25.61 -20.39 6.57
CA ARG A 427 -26.65 -19.44 6.14
C ARG A 427 -27.47 -18.84 7.28
N ASN A 428 -27.79 -19.62 8.33
CA ASN A 428 -28.58 -19.20 9.47
C ASN A 428 -27.80 -19.18 10.79
N GLU A 429 -26.50 -19.38 10.71
CA GLU A 429 -25.63 -19.45 11.88
C GLU A 429 -25.19 -18.06 12.35
N LYS A 430 -24.80 -17.98 13.62
CA LYS A 430 -24.32 -16.74 14.26
C LYS A 430 -22.85 -16.85 14.58
N ILE A 431 -22.09 -15.78 14.32
CA ILE A 431 -20.71 -15.66 14.78
C ILE A 431 -20.75 -15.07 16.19
N LYS A 432 -20.29 -15.82 17.19
CA LYS A 432 -20.27 -15.35 18.60
C LYS A 432 -21.64 -14.82 19.09
N GLY A 433 -22.74 -15.46 18.66
CA GLY A 433 -24.08 -15.00 18.99
C GLY A 433 -24.64 -13.85 18.13
N VAL A 434 -23.83 -13.24 17.27
CA VAL A 434 -24.21 -12.13 16.41
C VAL A 434 -24.62 -12.64 15.03
N LYS A 435 -25.84 -12.30 14.59
CA LYS A 435 -26.29 -12.58 13.23
C LYS A 435 -25.67 -11.57 12.27
N THR A 436 -25.14 -12.07 11.16
CA THR A 436 -24.51 -11.23 10.15
C THR A 436 -24.76 -11.77 8.74
N ILE A 437 -24.60 -10.91 7.73
CA ILE A 437 -24.59 -11.30 6.32
C ILE A 437 -23.24 -11.93 6.05
N ILE A 438 -23.25 -13.10 5.42
CA ILE A 438 -22.04 -13.76 4.92
C ILE A 438 -22.31 -14.20 3.48
N GLU A 439 -21.53 -13.68 2.56
CA GLU A 439 -21.70 -13.94 1.14
C GLU A 439 -20.34 -13.92 0.42
N GLU A 440 -20.30 -14.40 -0.80
CA GLU A 440 -19.12 -14.26 -1.65
C GLU A 440 -18.90 -12.77 -1.97
N ALA A 441 -17.70 -12.25 -1.71
CA ALA A 441 -17.34 -10.88 -2.01
C ALA A 441 -17.28 -10.69 -3.54
N LYS A 442 -18.26 -9.99 -4.08
CA LYS A 442 -18.37 -9.68 -5.51
C LYS A 442 -17.40 -8.60 -5.94
#